data_c4d93bd87273c0ac49db0ec6227339d4
#
_entry.id   c4d93bd87273c0ac49db0ec6227339d4
#
_cell.length_a   1.000
_cell.length_b   1.000
_cell.length_c   1.000
_cell.angle_alpha   90.00
_cell.angle_beta   90.00
_cell.angle_gamma   90.00
#
_symmetry.space_group_name_H-M   'P 1'
#
loop_
_entity.id
_entity.type
_entity.pdbx_description
1 polymer ?
#
loop_
_entity_poly.entity_id
_entity_poly.type
_entity_poly.pdbx_seq_one_letter_code
_entity_poly.pdbx_strand_id
1 'polypeptide(L)'
;MANVCVITGGGSGMGLATAKFMPKDKIIILTGRTMSKLENAINELKELGYEAYAKTCDTSDRESVKELVAYATSLGEVKNVINSAGVSPAMKGTPENILRINALGTVYVNQEFAKVMKPGSVIVDVSSNSAYVLPSFIIPKKAYPLAETN
;
A
#
# COMPACT_ATOMS: atom_id res chain seq x y z
N MET A 1 -18.59 14.43 -1.80
CA MET A 1 -17.28 14.17 -1.18
C MET A 1 -16.28 13.83 -2.28
N ALA A 2 -15.04 14.28 -2.15
CA ALA A 2 -13.99 13.91 -3.10
C ALA A 2 -13.70 12.41 -3.03
N ASN A 3 -13.31 11.81 -4.15
CA ASN A 3 -12.87 10.41 -4.20
C ASN A 3 -11.37 10.34 -3.88
N VAL A 4 -10.99 9.46 -2.97
CA VAL A 4 -9.60 9.29 -2.53
C VAL A 4 -9.05 7.96 -3.05
N CYS A 5 -7.82 8.02 -3.56
CA CYS A 5 -7.00 6.86 -3.90
C CYS A 5 -5.76 6.83 -3.00
N VAL A 6 -5.56 5.77 -2.25
CA VAL A 6 -4.39 5.56 -1.40
C VAL A 6 -3.44 4.58 -2.07
N ILE A 7 -2.16 4.91 -2.13
CA ILE A 7 -1.13 4.07 -2.76
C ILE A 7 0.01 3.86 -1.78
N THR A 8 0.12 2.64 -1.23
CA THR A 8 1.26 2.27 -0.38
C THR A 8 2.49 1.97 -1.24
N GLY A 9 3.67 2.24 -0.71
CA GLY A 9 4.89 2.17 -1.51
C GLY A 9 4.95 3.21 -2.64
N GLY A 10 4.19 4.32 -2.48
CA GLY A 10 3.97 5.33 -3.51
C GLY A 10 5.16 6.25 -3.80
N GLY A 11 6.23 6.20 -2.99
CA GLY A 11 7.38 7.09 -3.18
C GLY A 11 8.31 6.71 -4.34
N SER A 12 8.10 5.57 -5.01
CA SER A 12 8.94 5.12 -6.14
C SER A 12 8.33 3.89 -6.83
N GLY A 13 8.97 3.44 -7.91
CA GLY A 13 8.68 2.16 -8.56
C GLY A 13 7.23 2.03 -9.02
N MET A 14 6.65 0.84 -8.79
CA MET A 14 5.30 0.52 -9.27
C MET A 14 4.20 1.40 -8.66
N GLY A 15 4.30 1.72 -7.36
CA GLY A 15 3.32 2.59 -6.71
C GLY A 15 3.27 3.99 -7.34
N LEU A 16 4.42 4.63 -7.53
CA LEU A 16 4.48 5.94 -8.19
C LEU A 16 4.06 5.86 -9.66
N ALA A 17 4.50 4.82 -10.38
CA ALA A 17 4.07 4.60 -11.76
C ALA A 17 2.53 4.48 -11.84
N THR A 18 1.91 3.69 -10.96
CA THR A 18 0.45 3.55 -10.91
C THR A 18 -0.22 4.91 -10.65
N ALA A 19 0.32 5.71 -9.72
CA ALA A 19 -0.24 7.02 -9.40
C ALA A 19 -0.37 7.93 -10.63
N LYS A 20 0.61 7.90 -11.54
CA LYS A 20 0.63 8.70 -12.77
C LYS A 20 -0.44 8.31 -13.80
N PHE A 21 -1.03 7.14 -13.66
CA PHE A 21 -2.11 6.66 -14.54
C PHE A 21 -3.49 6.67 -13.88
N MET A 22 -3.58 7.12 -12.62
CA MET A 22 -4.88 7.27 -11.97
C MET A 22 -5.69 8.42 -12.60
N PRO A 23 -7.03 8.33 -12.61
CA PRO A 23 -7.87 9.46 -13.01
C PRO A 23 -7.60 10.71 -12.15
N LYS A 24 -7.54 11.87 -12.79
CA LYS A 24 -7.21 13.15 -12.14
C LYS A 24 -8.37 13.75 -11.32
N ASP A 25 -9.53 13.15 -11.36
CA ASP A 25 -10.70 13.49 -10.55
C ASP A 25 -10.62 12.95 -9.11
N LYS A 26 -9.49 12.35 -8.75
CA LYS A 26 -9.25 11.76 -7.42
C LYS A 26 -8.13 12.48 -6.69
N ILE A 27 -8.29 12.58 -5.38
CA ILE A 27 -7.19 12.91 -4.47
C ILE A 27 -6.28 11.69 -4.35
N ILE A 28 -5.00 11.85 -4.66
CA ILE A 28 -4.00 10.78 -4.55
C ILE A 28 -3.25 10.92 -3.22
N ILE A 29 -3.24 9.89 -2.40
CA ILE A 29 -2.40 9.83 -1.21
C ILE A 29 -1.28 8.84 -1.46
N LEU A 30 -0.05 9.33 -1.54
CA LEU A 30 1.12 8.49 -1.58
C LEU A 30 1.62 8.23 -0.16
N THR A 31 1.85 6.96 0.17
CA THR A 31 2.35 6.59 1.48
C THR A 31 3.53 5.64 1.43
N GLY A 32 4.36 5.72 2.46
CA GLY A 32 5.58 4.94 2.63
C GLY A 32 6.37 5.44 3.84
N ARG A 33 7.53 4.86 4.11
CA ARG A 33 8.31 5.16 5.32
C ARG A 33 9.18 6.42 5.24
N THR A 34 9.52 6.88 4.04
CA THR A 34 10.51 7.94 3.82
C THR A 34 9.84 9.18 3.25
N MET A 35 9.65 10.22 4.08
CA MET A 35 8.95 11.44 3.68
C MET A 35 9.60 12.12 2.47
N SER A 36 10.92 12.26 2.43
CA SER A 36 11.59 12.93 1.31
C SER A 36 11.35 12.27 -0.05
N LYS A 37 11.21 10.93 -0.09
CA LYS A 37 10.84 10.23 -1.33
C LYS A 37 9.40 10.50 -1.72
N LEU A 38 8.50 10.58 -0.73
CA LEU A 38 7.09 10.89 -0.95
C LEU A 38 6.93 12.33 -1.47
N GLU A 39 7.63 13.30 -0.88
CA GLU A 39 7.60 14.71 -1.30
C GLU A 39 8.05 14.87 -2.75
N ASN A 40 9.15 14.23 -3.14
CA ASN A 40 9.60 14.24 -4.53
C ASN A 40 8.53 13.66 -5.48
N ALA A 41 7.93 12.53 -5.11
CA ALA A 41 6.88 11.90 -5.89
C ALA A 41 5.61 12.77 -5.97
N ILE A 42 5.24 13.44 -4.88
CA ILE A 42 4.12 14.40 -4.84
C ILE A 42 4.37 15.60 -5.76
N ASN A 43 5.58 16.16 -5.75
CA ASN A 43 5.93 17.27 -6.63
C ASN A 43 5.77 16.86 -8.10
N GLU A 44 6.27 15.67 -8.47
CA GLU A 44 6.10 15.13 -9.81
C GLU A 44 4.62 14.96 -10.20
N LEU A 45 3.78 14.45 -9.29
CA LEU A 45 2.35 14.31 -9.55
C LEU A 45 1.64 15.68 -9.69
N LYS A 46 2.02 16.67 -8.89
CA LYS A 46 1.47 18.02 -8.98
C LYS A 46 1.83 18.70 -10.29
N GLU A 47 3.06 18.53 -10.79
CA GLU A 47 3.49 19.02 -12.11
C GLU A 47 2.65 18.37 -13.24
N LEU A 48 2.20 17.14 -13.05
CA LEU A 48 1.30 16.44 -13.97
C LEU A 48 -0.18 16.82 -13.78
N GLY A 49 -0.50 17.71 -12.84
CA GLY A 49 -1.85 18.23 -12.59
C GLY A 49 -2.72 17.34 -11.69
N TYR A 50 -2.12 16.50 -10.85
CA TYR A 50 -2.84 15.73 -9.82
C TYR A 50 -2.98 16.52 -8.52
N GLU A 51 -4.11 16.34 -7.85
CA GLU A 51 -4.24 16.68 -6.44
C GLU A 51 -3.64 15.53 -5.62
N ALA A 52 -2.49 15.76 -4.98
CA ALA A 52 -1.71 14.72 -4.34
C ALA A 52 -1.13 15.14 -2.99
N TYR A 53 -1.14 14.22 -2.03
CA TYR A 53 -0.67 14.40 -0.65
C TYR A 53 0.23 13.25 -0.24
N ALA A 54 1.15 13.53 0.68
CA ALA A 54 2.04 12.57 1.31
C ALA A 54 1.60 12.27 2.75
N LYS A 55 1.62 11.01 3.14
CA LYS A 55 1.47 10.59 4.55
C LYS A 55 2.45 9.46 4.82
N THR A 56 3.33 9.61 5.81
CA THR A 56 4.19 8.50 6.24
C THR A 56 3.35 7.38 6.83
N CYS A 57 3.71 6.15 6.49
CA CYS A 57 3.12 4.94 7.08
C CYS A 57 4.12 3.78 6.99
N ASP A 58 4.26 3.06 8.08
CA ASP A 58 4.84 1.72 8.09
C ASP A 58 3.71 0.70 8.05
N THR A 59 3.56 0.01 6.93
CA THR A 59 2.49 -0.99 6.77
C THR A 59 2.65 -2.18 7.69
N SER A 60 3.84 -2.45 8.23
CA SER A 60 4.09 -3.50 9.22
C SER A 60 3.65 -3.13 10.65
N ASP A 61 3.21 -1.89 10.85
CA ASP A 61 2.64 -1.39 12.10
C ASP A 61 1.15 -1.06 11.89
N ARG A 62 0.29 -1.81 12.59
CA ARG A 62 -1.16 -1.68 12.45
C ARG A 62 -1.69 -0.31 12.87
N GLU A 63 -1.10 0.29 13.92
CA GLU A 63 -1.51 1.63 14.37
C GLU A 63 -1.16 2.68 13.32
N SER A 64 0.02 2.59 12.70
CA SER A 64 0.40 3.45 11.58
C SER A 64 -0.58 3.33 10.39
N VAL A 65 -1.07 2.12 10.12
CA VAL A 65 -2.11 1.91 9.08
C VAL A 65 -3.44 2.55 9.49
N LYS A 66 -3.86 2.45 10.75
CA LYS A 66 -5.08 3.12 11.26
C LYS A 66 -4.99 4.64 11.13
N GLU A 67 -3.84 5.23 11.44
CA GLU A 67 -3.61 6.66 11.23
C GLU A 67 -3.72 7.05 9.74
N LEU A 68 -3.19 6.22 8.85
CA LEU A 68 -3.33 6.43 7.41
C LEU A 68 -4.80 6.38 6.97
N VAL A 69 -5.58 5.43 7.47
CA VAL A 69 -7.03 5.32 7.20
C VAL A 69 -7.76 6.57 7.68
N ALA A 70 -7.49 7.02 8.91
CA ALA A 70 -8.09 8.23 9.46
C ALA A 70 -7.74 9.47 8.62
N TYR A 71 -6.49 9.60 8.19
CA TYR A 71 -6.07 10.68 7.32
C TYR A 71 -6.77 10.62 5.95
N ALA A 72 -6.84 9.44 5.33
CA ALA A 72 -7.48 9.28 4.04
C ALA A 72 -8.98 9.63 4.10
N THR A 73 -9.69 9.17 5.12
CA THR A 73 -11.12 9.45 5.32
C THR A 73 -11.41 10.91 5.64
N SER A 74 -10.46 11.65 6.23
CA SER A 74 -10.60 13.09 6.45
C SER A 74 -10.58 13.92 5.16
N LEU A 75 -9.96 13.42 4.09
CA LEU A 75 -9.88 14.08 2.80
C LEU A 75 -11.05 13.73 1.87
N GLY A 76 -11.72 12.61 2.08
CA GLY A 76 -12.85 12.21 1.26
C GLY A 76 -13.23 10.74 1.40
N GLU A 77 -13.96 10.24 0.42
CA GLU A 77 -14.38 8.83 0.38
C GLU A 77 -13.29 7.97 -0.26
N VAL A 78 -12.77 6.99 0.48
CA VAL A 78 -11.75 6.08 -0.06
C VAL A 78 -12.39 5.14 -1.07
N LYS A 79 -12.05 5.32 -2.34
CA LYS A 79 -12.53 4.52 -3.48
C LYS A 79 -11.53 3.49 -3.96
N ASN A 80 -10.25 3.79 -3.85
CA ASN A 80 -9.20 2.91 -4.32
C ASN A 80 -8.09 2.82 -3.28
N VAL A 81 -7.63 1.61 -3.03
CA VAL A 81 -6.39 1.34 -2.30
C VAL A 81 -5.51 0.48 -3.19
N ILE A 82 -4.32 0.97 -3.51
CA ILE A 82 -3.31 0.22 -4.25
C ILE A 82 -2.19 -0.13 -3.27
N ASN A 83 -2.20 -1.36 -2.82
CA ASN A 83 -1.21 -1.84 -1.88
C ASN A 83 0.00 -2.40 -2.62
N SER A 84 0.99 -1.54 -2.85
CA SER A 84 2.24 -1.87 -3.53
C SER A 84 3.47 -1.76 -2.64
N ALA A 85 3.28 -1.54 -1.34
CA ALA A 85 4.38 -1.58 -0.37
C ALA A 85 4.93 -3.00 -0.28
N GLY A 86 6.24 -3.13 -0.45
CA GLY A 86 6.90 -4.42 -0.36
C GLY A 86 8.42 -4.28 -0.33
N VAL A 87 9.07 -5.30 0.16
CA VAL A 87 10.53 -5.41 0.16
C VAL A 87 10.94 -6.77 -0.39
N SER A 88 12.13 -6.83 -0.97
CA SER A 88 12.72 -8.05 -1.49
C SER A 88 14.06 -8.35 -0.80
N PRO A 89 14.58 -9.59 -0.89
CA PRO A 89 15.92 -9.93 -0.39
C PRO A 89 17.00 -9.00 -0.96
N ALA A 90 16.88 -8.58 -2.21
CA ALA A 90 17.82 -7.65 -2.85
C ALA A 90 17.86 -6.26 -2.18
N MET A 91 16.83 -5.89 -1.43
CA MET A 91 16.75 -4.64 -0.68
C MET A 91 17.33 -4.76 0.74
N LYS A 92 18.15 -5.76 1.03
CA LYS A 92 18.72 -6.09 2.35
C LYS A 92 17.64 -6.37 3.42
N GLY A 93 16.47 -6.86 3.02
CA GLY A 93 15.43 -7.29 3.94
C GLY A 93 15.79 -8.60 4.63
N THR A 94 15.70 -8.65 5.97
CA THR A 94 15.74 -9.94 6.68
C THR A 94 14.46 -10.73 6.36
N PRO A 95 14.47 -12.08 6.43
CA PRO A 95 13.27 -12.87 6.23
C PRO A 95 12.09 -12.41 7.09
N GLU A 96 12.35 -12.07 8.35
CA GLU A 96 11.33 -11.53 9.25
C GLU A 96 10.73 -10.21 8.73
N ASN A 97 11.55 -9.25 8.34
CA ASN A 97 11.07 -7.98 7.80
C ASN A 97 10.28 -8.16 6.50
N ILE A 98 10.68 -9.11 5.65
CA ILE A 98 9.94 -9.45 4.44
C ILE A 98 8.55 -9.97 4.78
N LEU A 99 8.43 -10.90 5.74
CA LEU A 99 7.15 -11.42 6.19
C LEU A 99 6.28 -10.32 6.85
N ARG A 100 6.87 -9.50 7.71
CA ARG A 100 6.14 -8.42 8.39
C ARG A 100 5.58 -7.40 7.40
N ILE A 101 6.36 -6.98 6.42
CA ILE A 101 5.92 -5.97 5.45
C ILE A 101 5.03 -6.59 4.37
N ASN A 102 5.46 -7.69 3.75
CA ASN A 102 4.77 -8.22 2.57
C ASN A 102 3.54 -9.08 2.92
N ALA A 103 3.52 -9.74 4.10
CA ALA A 103 2.38 -10.54 4.54
C ALA A 103 1.52 -9.78 5.55
N LEU A 104 2.01 -9.50 6.75
CA LEU A 104 1.22 -8.81 7.77
C LEU A 104 0.81 -7.39 7.34
N GLY A 105 1.71 -6.65 6.68
CA GLY A 105 1.40 -5.32 6.16
C GLY A 105 0.23 -5.35 5.17
N THR A 106 0.19 -6.34 4.28
CA THR A 106 -0.94 -6.52 3.36
C THR A 106 -2.24 -6.81 4.12
N VAL A 107 -2.19 -7.68 5.13
CA VAL A 107 -3.35 -7.98 5.98
C VAL A 107 -3.84 -6.71 6.69
N TYR A 108 -2.96 -5.94 7.31
CA TYR A 108 -3.33 -4.74 8.05
C TYR A 108 -3.95 -3.68 7.12
N VAL A 109 -3.35 -3.43 5.96
CA VAL A 109 -3.91 -2.50 4.97
C VAL A 109 -5.32 -2.95 4.56
N ASN A 110 -5.49 -4.21 4.18
CA ASN A 110 -6.78 -4.73 3.73
C ASN A 110 -7.85 -4.67 4.82
N GLN A 111 -7.52 -5.12 6.04
CA GLN A 111 -8.47 -5.14 7.16
C GLN A 111 -8.88 -3.72 7.59
N GLU A 112 -7.94 -2.79 7.71
CA GLU A 112 -8.26 -1.46 8.22
C GLU A 112 -9.00 -0.61 7.16
N PHE A 113 -8.63 -0.69 5.89
CA PHE A 113 -9.35 0.02 4.84
C PHE A 113 -10.73 -0.60 4.55
N ALA A 114 -10.90 -1.92 4.62
CA ALA A 114 -12.19 -2.56 4.43
C ALA A 114 -13.27 -2.08 5.42
N LYS A 115 -12.89 -1.62 6.62
CA LYS A 115 -13.83 -1.08 7.62
C LYS A 115 -14.49 0.23 7.20
N VAL A 116 -13.85 1.01 6.33
CA VAL A 116 -14.29 2.36 5.95
C VAL A 116 -14.70 2.48 4.49
N MET A 117 -14.32 1.51 3.67
CA MET A 117 -14.66 1.48 2.25
C MET A 117 -16.11 1.05 2.03
N LYS A 118 -16.77 1.73 1.10
CA LYS A 118 -18.16 1.45 0.74
C LYS A 118 -18.26 0.54 -0.49
N PRO A 119 -19.42 -0.07 -0.75
CA PRO A 119 -19.66 -0.81 -1.99
C PRO A 119 -19.26 -0.01 -3.23
N GLY A 120 -18.61 -0.66 -4.18
CA GLY A 120 -18.04 -0.04 -5.39
C GLY A 120 -16.63 0.53 -5.22
N SER A 121 -16.03 0.39 -4.03
CA SER A 121 -14.62 0.67 -3.80
C SER A 121 -13.76 -0.59 -4.05
N VAL A 122 -12.47 -0.41 -4.36
CA VAL A 122 -11.57 -1.50 -4.76
C VAL A 122 -10.25 -1.42 -3.99
N ILE A 123 -9.79 -2.56 -3.49
CA ILE A 123 -8.42 -2.77 -3.02
C ILE A 123 -7.70 -3.64 -4.05
N VAL A 124 -6.49 -3.23 -4.44
CA VAL A 124 -5.61 -3.99 -5.32
C VAL A 124 -4.30 -4.26 -4.60
N ASP A 125 -4.00 -5.53 -4.38
CA ASP A 125 -2.71 -5.95 -3.82
C ASP A 125 -1.75 -6.32 -4.95
N VAL A 126 -0.58 -5.69 -4.95
CA VAL A 126 0.50 -6.04 -5.88
C VAL A 126 1.23 -7.26 -5.35
N SER A 127 1.11 -8.36 -6.05
CA SER A 127 1.77 -9.64 -5.76
C SER A 127 2.96 -9.88 -6.69
N SER A 128 3.60 -11.03 -6.55
CA SER A 128 4.75 -11.43 -7.35
C SER A 128 4.48 -12.74 -8.11
N ASN A 129 4.93 -12.82 -9.35
CA ASN A 129 4.93 -14.06 -10.12
C ASN A 129 5.82 -15.14 -9.48
N SER A 130 6.78 -14.76 -8.63
CA SER A 130 7.62 -15.72 -7.89
C SER A 130 6.81 -16.69 -7.04
N ALA A 131 5.59 -16.33 -6.63
CA ALA A 131 4.68 -17.23 -5.93
C ALA A 131 4.27 -18.47 -6.77
N TYR A 132 4.37 -18.39 -8.10
CA TYR A 132 4.02 -19.45 -9.03
C TYR A 132 5.22 -20.19 -9.62
N VAL A 133 6.43 -19.65 -9.44
CA VAL A 133 7.67 -20.26 -9.95
C VAL A 133 8.17 -21.37 -9.01
N LEU A 134 7.89 -21.25 -7.72
CA LEU A 134 8.30 -22.25 -6.74
C LEU A 134 7.37 -23.47 -6.77
N PRO A 135 7.92 -24.71 -6.81
CA PRO A 135 7.13 -25.92 -6.68
C PRO A 135 6.25 -25.90 -5.43
N SER A 136 4.98 -26.31 -5.58
CA SER A 136 3.98 -26.20 -4.50
C SER A 136 4.34 -26.93 -3.20
N PHE A 137 5.22 -27.92 -3.26
CA PHE A 137 5.69 -28.66 -2.06
C PHE A 137 6.72 -27.86 -1.22
N ILE A 138 7.35 -26.84 -1.79
CA ILE A 138 8.29 -25.94 -1.07
C ILE A 138 7.52 -24.83 -0.34
N ILE A 139 6.29 -24.55 -0.76
CA ILE A 139 5.49 -23.46 -0.21
C ILE A 139 4.82 -23.93 1.09
N PRO A 140 5.07 -23.30 2.23
CA PRO A 140 4.52 -23.72 3.54
C PRO A 140 3.04 -23.29 3.67
N LYS A 141 2.16 -23.80 2.82
CA LYS A 141 0.73 -23.42 2.75
C LYS A 141 0.00 -23.52 4.08
N LYS A 142 0.41 -24.45 4.95
CA LYS A 142 -0.18 -24.64 6.29
C LYS A 142 0.18 -23.53 7.27
N ALA A 143 1.25 -22.77 7.01
CA ALA A 143 1.69 -21.69 7.89
C ALA A 143 0.96 -20.36 7.57
N TYR A 144 0.42 -20.16 6.39
CA TYR A 144 -0.22 -18.90 6.01
C TYR A 144 -1.41 -18.50 6.91
N PRO A 145 -2.33 -19.40 7.30
CA PRO A 145 -3.41 -19.05 8.21
C PRO A 145 -2.95 -18.61 9.60
N LEU A 146 -1.72 -18.95 9.99
CA LEU A 146 -1.16 -18.62 11.29
C LEU A 146 -0.47 -17.24 11.32
N ALA A 147 -0.31 -16.57 10.18
CA ALA A 147 0.40 -15.30 10.09
C ALA A 147 -0.27 -14.17 10.89
N GLU A 148 -1.55 -14.28 11.22
CA GLU A 148 -2.28 -13.30 12.04
C GLU A 148 -2.26 -13.63 13.55
N THR A 149 -1.85 -14.81 13.93
CA THR A 149 -1.98 -15.33 15.30
C THR A 149 -0.67 -15.49 16.05
N ASN A 150 0.49 -15.30 15.39
CA ASN A 150 1.81 -15.44 15.99
C ASN A 150 2.64 -14.17 15.85
#